data_5da27984b40ef160ba97fa9584f59cee
#
_entry.id   5da27984b40ef160ba97fa9584f59cee
#
_cell.length_a   1.000
_cell.length_b   1.000
_cell.length_c   1.000
_cell.angle_alpha   90.00
_cell.angle_beta   90.00
_cell.angle_gamma   90.00
#
_symmetry.space_group_name_H-M   'P 1'
#
loop_
_entity.id
_entity.type
_entity.pdbx_description
1 polymer ?
#
loop_
_entity_poly.entity_id
_entity_poly.type
_entity_poly.pdbx_seq_one_letter_code
_entity_poly.pdbx_strand_id
1 'polypeptide(L)'
;MGHSRCPSFGAHQSISGGFSKAVDRALDTGCDCLQIFTRNVNQWKVKPISCDDANAFREAVQVSGLKLVVAHNSYLINPASADPALRKKSIDGLITELQRADTLGIPWVVAHPGAAGKQTIARAVMRAANGIAQSLSRTKKLSSGFLIETTAGQGSCLGATFEEIGHMLTRIDSKGEFHNRIGVCLD
;
A
#
# COMPACT_ATOMS: atom_id res chain seq x y z
N MET A 1 -27.48 18.26 -13.13
CA MET A 1 -26.49 18.14 -14.22
C MET A 1 -25.44 17.14 -13.75
N GLY A 2 -25.49 15.90 -14.24
CA GLY A 2 -24.53 14.87 -13.88
C GLY A 2 -23.17 15.21 -14.49
N HIS A 3 -22.18 15.50 -13.65
CA HIS A 3 -20.79 15.59 -14.10
C HIS A 3 -20.39 14.19 -14.55
N SER A 4 -20.27 13.98 -15.85
CA SER A 4 -19.58 12.80 -16.39
C SER A 4 -18.14 12.88 -15.92
N ARG A 5 -17.80 12.11 -14.87
CA ARG A 5 -16.42 11.97 -14.45
C ARG A 5 -15.73 11.09 -15.50
N CYS A 6 -14.89 11.70 -16.33
CA CYS A 6 -13.99 10.92 -17.16
C CYS A 6 -13.15 10.00 -16.26
N PRO A 7 -12.94 8.73 -16.65
CA PRO A 7 -12.05 7.85 -15.94
C PRO A 7 -10.65 8.48 -15.84
N SER A 8 -9.98 8.26 -14.74
CA SER A 8 -8.61 8.71 -14.53
C SER A 8 -7.67 7.54 -14.77
N PHE A 9 -6.65 7.75 -15.58
CA PHE A 9 -5.66 6.74 -15.91
C PHE A 9 -4.32 7.08 -15.28
N GLY A 10 -3.58 6.07 -14.89
CA GLY A 10 -2.28 6.24 -14.27
C GLY A 10 -1.36 5.07 -14.53
N ALA A 11 -0.13 5.22 -14.09
CA ALA A 11 0.87 4.17 -14.21
C ALA A 11 1.75 4.10 -12.97
N HIS A 12 2.39 2.94 -12.80
CA HIS A 12 3.46 2.76 -11.82
C HIS A 12 4.75 3.34 -12.39
N GLN A 13 5.30 4.38 -11.75
CA GLN A 13 6.51 5.06 -12.20
C GLN A 13 7.71 4.77 -11.29
N SER A 14 8.88 4.72 -11.93
CA SER A 14 10.16 4.55 -11.24
C SER A 14 10.52 5.80 -10.43
N ILE A 15 11.01 5.58 -9.21
CA ILE A 15 11.59 6.63 -8.36
C ILE A 15 13.09 6.83 -8.58
N SER A 16 13.67 6.26 -9.62
CA SER A 16 15.08 6.44 -9.95
C SER A 16 15.39 7.91 -10.20
N GLY A 17 16.41 8.44 -9.51
CA GLY A 17 16.77 9.85 -9.55
C GLY A 17 16.01 10.73 -8.56
N GLY A 18 15.11 10.17 -7.74
CA GLY A 18 14.34 10.86 -6.71
C GLY A 18 12.83 10.73 -6.88
N PHE A 19 12.09 10.99 -5.81
CA PHE A 19 10.61 10.86 -5.82
C PHE A 19 9.94 11.85 -6.78
N SER A 20 10.40 13.10 -6.85
CA SER A 20 9.86 14.11 -7.79
C SER A 20 10.01 13.67 -9.24
N LYS A 21 11.04 12.91 -9.58
CA LYS A 21 11.22 12.38 -10.94
C LYS A 21 10.15 11.38 -11.35
N ALA A 22 9.50 10.72 -10.41
CA ALA A 22 8.33 9.88 -10.72
C ALA A 22 7.12 10.72 -11.12
N VAL A 23 6.96 11.92 -10.56
CA VAL A 23 5.92 12.87 -10.97
C VAL A 23 6.18 13.34 -12.38
N ASP A 24 7.42 13.75 -12.71
CA ASP A 24 7.80 14.17 -14.08
C ASP A 24 7.44 13.06 -15.09
N ARG A 25 7.82 11.80 -14.80
CA ARG A 25 7.50 10.64 -15.66
C ARG A 25 6.00 10.39 -15.84
N ALA A 26 5.21 10.60 -14.79
CA ALA A 26 3.75 10.48 -14.88
C ALA A 26 3.17 11.53 -15.82
N LEU A 27 3.63 12.78 -15.73
CA LEU A 27 3.20 13.87 -16.60
C LEU A 27 3.63 13.63 -18.04
N ASP A 28 4.88 13.22 -18.27
CA ASP A 28 5.42 12.93 -19.62
C ASP A 28 4.62 11.82 -20.32
N THR A 29 4.02 10.90 -19.57
CA THR A 29 3.18 9.80 -20.08
C THR A 29 1.68 10.11 -20.07
N GLY A 30 1.27 11.34 -19.72
CA GLY A 30 -0.13 11.78 -19.73
C GLY A 30 -0.98 11.14 -18.64
N CYS A 31 -0.39 10.75 -17.50
CA CYS A 31 -1.12 10.15 -16.39
C CYS A 31 -1.93 11.17 -15.61
N ASP A 32 -3.14 10.78 -15.19
CA ASP A 32 -3.97 11.49 -14.20
C ASP A 32 -3.65 11.06 -12.77
N CYS A 33 -3.10 9.85 -12.58
CA CYS A 33 -2.80 9.24 -11.29
C CYS A 33 -1.41 8.60 -11.34
N LEU A 34 -0.79 8.45 -10.16
CA LEU A 34 0.57 7.93 -10.04
C LEU A 34 0.62 6.84 -8.96
N GLN A 35 1.26 5.71 -9.28
CA GLN A 35 1.70 4.74 -8.28
C GLN A 35 3.22 4.68 -8.25
N ILE A 36 3.79 4.57 -7.05
CA ILE A 36 5.24 4.41 -6.85
C ILE A 36 5.55 3.36 -5.80
N PHE A 37 6.74 2.77 -5.87
CA PHE A 37 7.35 2.19 -4.68
C PHE A 37 8.04 3.30 -3.87
N THR A 38 7.97 3.22 -2.54
CA THR A 38 8.67 4.19 -1.68
C THR A 38 10.13 3.82 -1.44
N ARG A 39 10.56 2.63 -1.89
CA ARG A 39 11.90 2.06 -1.68
C ARG A 39 12.23 0.97 -2.70
N ASN A 40 13.47 0.45 -2.63
CA ASN A 40 13.81 -0.76 -3.37
C ASN A 40 12.99 -1.96 -2.83
N VAL A 41 12.21 -2.58 -3.72
CA VAL A 41 11.26 -3.66 -3.39
C VAL A 41 11.93 -4.97 -2.97
N ASN A 42 13.22 -5.15 -3.31
CA ASN A 42 13.99 -6.36 -3.04
C ASN A 42 14.85 -6.25 -1.78
N GLN A 43 14.71 -5.18 -0.99
CA GLN A 43 15.51 -4.95 0.20
C GLN A 43 14.64 -4.65 1.41
N TRP A 44 14.98 -5.28 2.56
CA TRP A 44 14.31 -5.02 3.82
C TRP A 44 14.78 -3.72 4.48
N LYS A 45 16.08 -3.47 4.41
CA LYS A 45 16.69 -2.26 4.98
C LYS A 45 16.43 -1.08 4.04
N VAL A 46 15.93 0.01 4.57
CA VAL A 46 15.65 1.24 3.82
C VAL A 46 16.37 2.43 4.45
N LYS A 47 16.76 3.37 3.60
CA LYS A 47 17.27 4.67 4.06
C LYS A 47 16.08 5.56 4.45
N PRO A 48 16.18 6.38 5.49
CA PRO A 48 15.19 7.43 5.76
C PRO A 48 14.99 8.33 4.54
N ILE A 49 13.78 8.85 4.37
CA ILE A 49 13.51 9.91 3.39
C ILE A 49 13.98 11.22 4.01
N SER A 50 14.78 11.99 3.29
CA SER A 50 15.19 13.32 3.78
C SER A 50 14.00 14.30 3.74
N CYS A 51 14.05 15.34 4.56
CA CYS A 51 13.04 16.39 4.54
C CYS A 51 12.98 17.07 3.16
N ASP A 52 14.14 17.29 2.54
CA ASP A 52 14.24 17.94 1.23
C ASP A 52 13.59 17.09 0.14
N ASP A 53 13.87 15.76 0.09
CA ASP A 53 13.24 14.85 -0.86
C ASP A 53 11.72 14.79 -0.68
N ALA A 54 11.26 14.76 0.57
CA ALA A 54 9.83 14.73 0.89
C ALA A 54 9.14 16.04 0.48
N ASN A 55 9.78 17.20 0.75
CA ASN A 55 9.24 18.50 0.37
C ASN A 55 9.17 18.64 -1.15
N ALA A 56 10.27 18.33 -1.86
CA ALA A 56 10.33 18.40 -3.32
C ALA A 56 9.28 17.49 -3.98
N PHE A 57 9.03 16.30 -3.43
CA PHE A 57 7.99 15.42 -3.94
C PHE A 57 6.59 16.00 -3.71
N ARG A 58 6.28 16.47 -2.49
CA ARG A 58 4.96 17.05 -2.18
C ARG A 58 4.66 18.28 -3.03
N GLU A 59 5.66 19.15 -3.23
CA GLU A 59 5.53 20.31 -4.11
C GLU A 59 5.27 19.88 -5.57
N ALA A 60 6.05 18.93 -6.08
CA ALA A 60 5.85 18.41 -7.43
C ALA A 60 4.44 17.83 -7.61
N VAL A 61 3.94 17.05 -6.65
CA VAL A 61 2.56 16.51 -6.68
C VAL A 61 1.54 17.65 -6.64
N GLN A 62 1.72 18.64 -5.78
CA GLN A 62 0.78 19.76 -5.62
C GLN A 62 0.60 20.56 -6.92
N VAL A 63 1.69 20.79 -7.68
CA VAL A 63 1.65 21.58 -8.91
C VAL A 63 1.34 20.74 -10.15
N SER A 64 1.42 19.41 -10.08
CA SER A 64 1.26 18.50 -11.22
C SER A 64 -0.16 18.39 -11.75
N GLY A 65 -1.16 18.64 -10.91
CA GLY A 65 -2.56 18.34 -11.23
C GLY A 65 -2.94 16.87 -11.17
N LEU A 66 -2.05 15.99 -10.69
CA LEU A 66 -2.37 14.57 -10.45
C LEU A 66 -3.53 14.45 -9.46
N LYS A 67 -4.54 13.65 -9.82
CA LYS A 67 -5.77 13.48 -9.03
C LYS A 67 -5.57 12.56 -7.82
N LEU A 68 -4.65 11.59 -7.96
CA LEU A 68 -4.34 10.61 -6.91
C LEU A 68 -2.89 10.13 -7.06
N VAL A 69 -2.20 10.06 -5.93
CA VAL A 69 -0.93 9.37 -5.82
C VAL A 69 -1.06 8.28 -4.76
N VAL A 70 -0.63 7.06 -5.09
CA VAL A 70 -0.59 5.93 -4.16
C VAL A 70 0.81 5.33 -4.11
N ALA A 71 1.15 4.73 -2.98
CA ALA A 71 2.33 3.89 -2.86
C ALA A 71 1.94 2.42 -2.99
N HIS A 72 2.85 1.58 -3.48
CA HIS A 72 2.71 0.13 -3.41
C HIS A 72 3.74 -0.45 -2.44
N ASN A 73 3.37 -1.45 -1.63
CA ASN A 73 4.29 -2.07 -0.70
C ASN A 73 5.34 -2.95 -1.42
N SER A 74 6.42 -3.29 -0.70
CA SER A 74 7.43 -4.22 -1.21
C SER A 74 6.88 -5.65 -1.32
N TYR A 75 7.24 -6.37 -2.39
CA TYR A 75 6.90 -7.78 -2.62
C TYR A 75 7.46 -8.75 -1.57
N LEU A 76 8.44 -8.32 -0.76
CA LEU A 76 8.98 -9.14 0.33
C LEU A 76 8.00 -9.30 1.50
N ILE A 77 7.00 -8.43 1.59
CA ILE A 77 6.08 -8.35 2.72
C ILE A 77 5.00 -9.42 2.58
N ASN A 78 4.98 -10.36 3.56
CA ASN A 78 3.93 -11.38 3.66
C ASN A 78 3.42 -11.46 5.11
N PRO A 79 2.42 -10.65 5.49
CA PRO A 79 1.85 -10.68 6.84
C PRO A 79 1.10 -11.98 7.16
N ALA A 80 0.74 -12.77 6.13
CA ALA A 80 0.10 -14.07 6.27
C ALA A 80 1.07 -15.20 6.64
N SER A 81 2.38 -14.98 6.58
CA SER A 81 3.39 -16.03 6.75
C SER A 81 3.19 -16.89 7.99
N ALA A 82 3.35 -18.22 7.83
CA ALA A 82 3.40 -19.17 8.95
C ALA A 82 4.66 -19.00 9.80
N ASP A 83 5.77 -18.62 9.16
CA ASP A 83 7.03 -18.33 9.85
C ASP A 83 6.88 -17.06 10.71
N PRO A 84 7.04 -17.19 12.07
CA PRO A 84 6.90 -16.05 12.96
C PRO A 84 7.91 -14.93 12.71
N ALA A 85 9.14 -15.29 12.29
CA ALA A 85 10.20 -14.30 12.03
C ALA A 85 9.89 -13.48 10.78
N LEU A 86 9.50 -14.16 9.67
CA LEU A 86 9.08 -13.47 8.45
C LEU A 86 7.82 -12.64 8.68
N ARG A 87 6.83 -13.17 9.42
CA ARG A 87 5.60 -12.42 9.73
C ARG A 87 5.90 -11.17 10.56
N LYS A 88 6.72 -11.27 11.62
CA LYS A 88 7.14 -10.10 12.39
C LYS A 88 7.82 -9.06 11.50
N LYS A 89 8.77 -9.49 10.67
CA LYS A 89 9.49 -8.63 9.73
C LYS A 89 8.55 -7.98 8.70
N SER A 90 7.53 -8.70 8.27
CA SER A 90 6.49 -8.18 7.37
C SER A 90 5.63 -7.11 8.03
N ILE A 91 5.22 -7.31 9.29
CA ILE A 91 4.46 -6.31 10.05
C ILE A 91 5.31 -5.03 10.25
N ASP A 92 6.58 -5.17 10.62
CA ASP A 92 7.49 -4.03 10.75
C ASP A 92 7.73 -3.34 9.39
N GLY A 93 7.72 -4.12 8.29
CA GLY A 93 7.75 -3.62 6.92
C GLY A 93 6.50 -2.79 6.57
N LEU A 94 5.30 -3.29 6.87
CA LEU A 94 4.04 -2.54 6.66
C LEU A 94 4.03 -1.21 7.42
N ILE A 95 4.51 -1.21 8.67
CA ILE A 95 4.65 0.03 9.46
C ILE A 95 5.59 1.01 8.77
N THR A 96 6.72 0.51 8.27
CA THR A 96 7.68 1.33 7.53
C THR A 96 7.07 1.92 6.25
N GLU A 97 6.27 1.14 5.49
CA GLU A 97 5.58 1.65 4.30
C GLU A 97 4.59 2.77 4.65
N LEU A 98 3.79 2.61 5.72
CA LEU A 98 2.88 3.68 6.17
C LEU A 98 3.63 4.94 6.60
N GLN A 99 4.72 4.80 7.35
CA GLN A 99 5.54 5.95 7.77
C GLN A 99 6.14 6.70 6.58
N ARG A 100 6.61 5.95 5.57
CA ARG A 100 7.17 6.55 4.36
C ARG A 100 6.11 7.22 3.50
N ALA A 101 4.96 6.59 3.32
CA ALA A 101 3.82 7.17 2.62
C ALA A 101 3.37 8.47 3.30
N ASP A 102 3.22 8.47 4.61
CA ASP A 102 2.85 9.65 5.40
C ASP A 102 3.89 10.78 5.28
N THR A 103 5.19 10.45 5.33
CA THR A 103 6.28 11.41 5.11
C THR A 103 6.18 12.06 3.72
N LEU A 104 5.80 11.31 2.70
CA LEU A 104 5.61 11.81 1.33
C LEU A 104 4.24 12.48 1.10
N GLY A 105 3.34 12.47 2.07
CA GLY A 105 1.97 12.97 1.91
C GLY A 105 1.09 12.07 1.04
N ILE A 106 1.44 10.79 0.89
CA ILE A 106 0.69 9.81 0.12
C ILE A 106 -0.39 9.19 1.02
N PRO A 107 -1.69 9.27 0.64
CA PRO A 107 -2.77 8.83 1.52
C PRO A 107 -2.90 7.31 1.62
N TRP A 108 -2.50 6.57 0.59
CA TRP A 108 -2.75 5.13 0.51
C TRP A 108 -1.52 4.32 0.11
N VAL A 109 -1.36 3.18 0.78
CA VAL A 109 -0.41 2.12 0.42
C VAL A 109 -1.19 0.92 -0.08
N VAL A 110 -1.05 0.59 -1.36
CA VAL A 110 -1.59 -0.63 -1.95
C VAL A 110 -0.75 -1.81 -1.45
N ALA A 111 -1.41 -2.84 -0.96
CA ALA A 111 -0.73 -3.97 -0.34
C ALA A 111 -1.41 -5.31 -0.70
N HIS A 112 -0.63 -6.22 -1.29
CA HIS A 112 -1.05 -7.61 -1.35
C HIS A 112 -1.22 -8.18 0.07
N PRO A 113 -2.29 -8.93 0.37
CA PRO A 113 -2.49 -9.52 1.68
C PRO A 113 -1.49 -10.63 2.02
N GLY A 114 -0.70 -11.06 1.04
CA GLY A 114 0.33 -12.07 1.17
C GLY A 114 -0.08 -13.42 0.61
N ALA A 115 0.61 -14.48 1.05
CA ALA A 115 0.41 -15.83 0.55
C ALA A 115 0.33 -16.84 1.70
N ALA A 116 -0.56 -17.83 1.56
CA ALA A 116 -0.80 -18.86 2.55
C ALA A 116 0.37 -19.86 2.68
N GLY A 117 1.09 -20.11 1.58
CA GLY A 117 2.09 -21.17 1.53
C GLY A 117 1.43 -22.53 1.75
N LYS A 118 1.89 -23.28 2.75
CA LYS A 118 1.35 -24.61 3.11
C LYS A 118 0.19 -24.56 4.12
N GLN A 119 -0.30 -23.37 4.50
CA GLN A 119 -1.39 -23.21 5.45
C GLN A 119 -2.76 -23.32 4.75
N THR A 120 -3.82 -23.48 5.53
CA THR A 120 -5.19 -23.25 5.03
C THR A 120 -5.39 -21.76 4.75
N ILE A 121 -6.14 -21.43 3.70
CA ILE A 121 -6.49 -20.07 3.32
C ILE A 121 -7.10 -19.30 4.50
N ALA A 122 -8.09 -19.88 5.18
CA ALA A 122 -8.75 -19.26 6.32
C ALA A 122 -7.76 -18.82 7.43
N ARG A 123 -6.77 -19.67 7.73
CA ARG A 123 -5.74 -19.36 8.74
C ARG A 123 -4.81 -18.24 8.27
N ALA A 124 -4.45 -18.24 7.00
CA ALA A 124 -3.60 -17.23 6.38
C ALA A 124 -4.30 -15.88 6.31
N VAL A 125 -5.58 -15.85 5.90
CA VAL A 125 -6.45 -14.65 5.90
C VAL A 125 -6.49 -14.02 7.30
N MET A 126 -6.73 -14.81 8.34
CA MET A 126 -6.75 -14.32 9.72
C MET A 126 -5.40 -13.73 10.16
N ARG A 127 -4.28 -14.34 9.74
CA ARG A 127 -2.95 -13.82 10.04
C ARG A 127 -2.67 -12.50 9.33
N ALA A 128 -2.99 -12.44 8.02
CA ALA A 128 -2.87 -11.21 7.23
C ALA A 128 -3.66 -10.07 7.88
N ALA A 129 -4.93 -10.29 8.17
CA ALA A 129 -5.80 -9.32 8.81
C ALA A 129 -5.26 -8.84 10.16
N ASN A 130 -4.83 -9.75 11.02
CA ASN A 130 -4.24 -9.38 12.32
C ASN A 130 -2.93 -8.59 12.15
N GLY A 131 -2.08 -8.93 11.17
CA GLY A 131 -0.84 -8.22 10.88
C GLY A 131 -1.09 -6.79 10.38
N ILE A 132 -2.06 -6.61 9.48
CA ILE A 132 -2.47 -5.30 8.97
C ILE A 132 -3.08 -4.46 10.11
N ALA A 133 -4.00 -5.02 10.90
CA ALA A 133 -4.61 -4.34 12.04
C ALA A 133 -3.54 -3.88 13.06
N GLN A 134 -2.56 -4.74 13.35
CA GLN A 134 -1.44 -4.39 14.24
C GLN A 134 -0.61 -3.24 13.66
N SER A 135 -0.37 -3.23 12.35
CA SER A 135 0.39 -2.16 11.69
C SER A 135 -0.35 -0.82 11.77
N LEU A 136 -1.66 -0.81 11.51
CA LEU A 136 -2.52 0.36 11.64
C LEU A 136 -2.58 0.88 13.08
N SER A 137 -2.72 -0.02 14.05
CA SER A 137 -2.74 0.33 15.49
C SER A 137 -1.42 0.97 15.94
N ARG A 138 -0.27 0.46 15.47
CA ARG A 138 1.06 1.02 15.81
C ARG A 138 1.35 2.34 15.10
N THR A 139 0.56 2.68 14.09
CA THR A 139 0.69 3.90 13.27
C THR A 139 -0.55 4.79 13.36
N LYS A 140 -1.34 4.73 14.44
CA LYS A 140 -2.61 5.45 14.58
C LYS A 140 -2.52 6.97 14.48
N LYS A 141 -1.32 7.54 14.63
CA LYS A 141 -1.07 8.99 14.49
C LYS A 141 -0.83 9.43 13.04
N LEU A 142 -0.65 8.48 12.11
CA LEU A 142 -0.41 8.77 10.71
C LEU A 142 -1.74 8.90 9.97
N SER A 143 -1.73 9.69 8.89
CA SER A 143 -2.89 9.88 8.01
C SER A 143 -3.01 8.77 6.96
N SER A 144 -1.89 8.18 6.54
CA SER A 144 -1.86 7.14 5.52
C SER A 144 -2.52 5.84 5.97
N GLY A 145 -3.19 5.17 5.03
CA GLY A 145 -3.86 3.88 5.25
C GLY A 145 -3.46 2.82 4.22
N PHE A 146 -4.08 1.63 4.31
CA PHE A 146 -3.89 0.54 3.36
C PHE A 146 -5.08 0.35 2.43
N LEU A 147 -4.80 0.03 1.17
CA LEU A 147 -5.72 -0.59 0.25
C LEU A 147 -5.29 -2.06 0.06
N ILE A 148 -6.13 -3.00 0.49
CA ILE A 148 -5.89 -4.42 0.26
C ILE A 148 -6.17 -4.69 -1.23
N GLU A 149 -5.16 -5.17 -1.94
CA GLU A 149 -5.27 -5.45 -3.36
C GLU A 149 -5.86 -6.82 -3.61
N THR A 150 -6.82 -6.92 -4.55
CA THR A 150 -7.28 -8.20 -5.06
C THR A 150 -6.16 -8.86 -5.86
N THR A 151 -6.19 -10.18 -5.97
CA THR A 151 -5.18 -10.96 -6.69
C THR A 151 -5.87 -11.96 -7.61
N ALA A 152 -5.17 -12.37 -8.67
CA ALA A 152 -5.68 -13.43 -9.55
C ALA A 152 -5.61 -14.84 -8.94
N GLY A 153 -5.18 -14.99 -7.69
CA GLY A 153 -5.18 -16.27 -6.97
C GLY A 153 -4.09 -17.25 -7.40
N GLN A 154 -3.01 -16.77 -8.00
CA GLN A 154 -1.91 -17.67 -8.40
C GLN A 154 -1.27 -18.33 -7.17
N GLY A 155 -1.04 -19.63 -7.27
CA GLY A 155 -0.38 -20.42 -6.23
C GLY A 155 -1.17 -20.41 -4.92
N SER A 156 -0.66 -19.71 -3.91
CA SER A 156 -1.29 -19.58 -2.59
C SER A 156 -1.53 -18.12 -2.20
N CYS A 157 -1.60 -17.20 -3.19
CA CYS A 157 -1.88 -15.79 -2.95
C CYS A 157 -3.28 -15.60 -2.35
N LEU A 158 -3.37 -14.72 -1.36
CA LEU A 158 -4.62 -14.33 -0.73
C LEU A 158 -5.27 -13.16 -1.47
N GLY A 159 -6.57 -12.94 -1.24
CA GLY A 159 -7.31 -11.85 -1.85
C GLY A 159 -7.86 -12.20 -3.24
N ALA A 160 -7.95 -13.49 -3.55
CA ALA A 160 -8.48 -13.99 -4.83
C ALA A 160 -10.01 -13.91 -4.90
N THR A 161 -10.70 -13.85 -3.78
CA THR A 161 -12.16 -13.74 -3.73
C THR A 161 -12.62 -12.56 -2.88
N PHE A 162 -13.80 -12.04 -3.17
CA PHE A 162 -14.39 -10.96 -2.39
C PHE A 162 -14.72 -11.40 -0.96
N GLU A 163 -14.98 -12.68 -0.73
CA GLU A 163 -15.18 -13.25 0.59
C GLU A 163 -13.92 -13.18 1.44
N GLU A 164 -12.75 -13.51 0.87
CA GLU A 164 -11.46 -13.35 1.56
C GLU A 164 -11.20 -11.90 1.94
N ILE A 165 -11.41 -10.96 1.01
CA ILE A 165 -11.27 -9.52 1.26
C ILE A 165 -12.26 -9.06 2.34
N GLY A 166 -13.53 -9.45 2.24
CA GLY A 166 -14.56 -9.13 3.23
C GLY A 166 -14.22 -9.64 4.64
N HIS A 167 -13.74 -10.88 4.75
CA HIS A 167 -13.27 -11.43 6.03
C HIS A 167 -12.07 -10.64 6.60
N MET A 168 -11.12 -10.24 5.74
CA MET A 168 -10.00 -9.42 6.19
C MET A 168 -10.46 -8.05 6.69
N LEU A 169 -11.29 -7.34 5.92
CA LEU A 169 -11.81 -6.01 6.32
C LEU A 169 -12.57 -6.08 7.64
N THR A 170 -13.50 -7.01 7.78
CA THR A 170 -14.27 -7.22 9.02
C THR A 170 -13.35 -7.48 10.20
N ARG A 171 -12.29 -8.27 10.02
CA ARG A 171 -11.35 -8.58 11.10
C ARG A 171 -10.46 -7.41 11.43
N ILE A 172 -9.98 -6.65 10.43
CA ILE A 172 -9.09 -5.50 10.63
C ILE A 172 -9.82 -4.41 11.41
N ASP A 173 -11.03 -4.08 10.99
CA ASP A 173 -11.80 -2.97 11.57
C ASP A 173 -12.96 -3.44 12.45
N SER A 174 -12.78 -4.54 13.17
CA SER A 174 -13.82 -5.12 14.04
C SER A 174 -14.33 -4.19 15.12
N LYS A 175 -13.60 -3.10 15.41
CA LYS A 175 -13.97 -2.08 16.41
C LYS A 175 -14.35 -0.72 15.79
N GLY A 176 -14.33 -0.59 14.46
CA GLY A 176 -14.59 0.66 13.76
C GLY A 176 -13.49 1.73 13.94
N GLU A 177 -12.27 1.31 14.31
CA GLU A 177 -11.17 2.24 14.59
C GLU A 177 -10.39 2.64 13.32
N PHE A 178 -10.54 1.88 12.22
CA PHE A 178 -9.71 2.02 11.02
C PHE A 178 -10.49 2.31 9.74
N HIS A 179 -11.80 2.54 9.83
CA HIS A 179 -12.70 2.72 8.67
C HIS A 179 -12.21 3.78 7.65
N ASN A 180 -11.48 4.81 8.10
CA ASN A 180 -10.89 5.84 7.25
C ASN A 180 -9.45 5.51 6.80
N ARG A 181 -8.90 4.36 7.19
CA ARG A 181 -7.51 3.99 6.92
C ARG A 181 -7.36 2.58 6.33
N ILE A 182 -8.46 1.96 5.95
CA ILE A 182 -8.49 0.66 5.29
C ILE A 182 -9.51 0.67 4.15
N GLY A 183 -9.14 0.11 3.01
CA GLY A 183 -9.99 -0.01 1.84
C GLY A 183 -9.53 -1.14 0.94
N VAL A 184 -9.99 -1.14 -0.30
CA VAL A 184 -9.69 -2.16 -1.30
C VAL A 184 -9.16 -1.50 -2.57
N CYS A 185 -8.14 -2.11 -3.16
CA CYS A 185 -7.70 -1.86 -4.53
C CYS A 185 -8.16 -3.05 -5.37
N LEU A 186 -8.93 -2.79 -6.40
CA LEU A 186 -9.34 -3.81 -7.38
C LEU A 186 -8.32 -3.84 -8.51
N ASP A 187 -7.66 -5.00 -8.69
CA ASP A 187 -6.74 -5.32 -9.77
C ASP A 187 -7.36 -6.37 -10.72
#